data_3e4777d2de01684d60664194a00d2f1e
#
_entry.id   3e4777d2de01684d60664194a00d2f1e
#
_cell.length_a   1.000
_cell.length_b   1.000
_cell.length_c   1.000
_cell.angle_alpha   90.00
_cell.angle_beta   90.00
_cell.angle_gamma   90.00
#
_symmetry.space_group_name_H-M   'P 1'
#
loop_
_entity.id
_entity.type
_entity.pdbx_description
1 polymer ?
#
loop_
_entity_poly.entity_id
_entity_poly.type
_entity_poly.pdbx_seq_one_letter_code
_entity_poly.pdbx_strand_id
1 'polypeptide(L)'
;MLARRDLAVCAPLQLELLYSARGPADYSVLREELEGLVELHATPDAEAEALRTQQALAAKGQHRGPKPVDLLIAAIAKVHGAVLLHYDRHFDLIVRVTGQPAEWLARRGTLG
;
A
#
# COMPACT_ATOMS: atom_id res chain seq x y z
N MET A 1 -2.83 15.66 10.10
CA MET A 1 -2.05 14.43 10.22
C MET A 1 -2.86 13.35 10.92
N LEU A 2 -2.75 12.14 10.47
CA LEU A 2 -3.49 11.04 11.06
C LEU A 2 -2.90 10.66 12.42
N ALA A 3 -3.77 10.35 13.36
CA ALA A 3 -3.33 9.78 14.62
C ALA A 3 -2.76 8.39 14.34
N ARG A 4 -1.78 7.97 15.16
CA ARG A 4 -1.15 6.67 14.93
C ARG A 4 -2.15 5.52 14.96
N ARG A 5 -3.14 5.59 15.84
CA ARG A 5 -4.12 4.52 15.95
C ARG A 5 -5.00 4.37 14.73
N ASP A 6 -5.00 5.40 13.86
CA ASP A 6 -5.79 5.36 12.64
C ASP A 6 -5.05 4.72 11.49
N LEU A 7 -3.78 4.39 11.70
CA LEU A 7 -2.95 3.80 10.66
C LEU A 7 -2.96 2.29 10.77
N ALA A 8 -2.96 1.66 9.62
CA ALA A 8 -2.89 0.20 9.53
C ALA A 8 -1.84 -0.18 8.52
N VAL A 9 -1.30 -1.38 8.69
CA VAL A 9 -0.28 -1.93 7.79
C VAL A 9 -0.68 -3.32 7.38
N CYS A 10 -0.02 -3.83 6.34
CA CYS A 10 -0.15 -5.22 5.94
C CYS A 10 1.26 -5.74 5.68
N ALA A 11 1.42 -7.05 5.66
CA ALA A 11 2.75 -7.64 5.47
C ALA A 11 3.42 -7.16 4.18
N PRO A 12 2.73 -7.11 3.03
CA PRO A 12 3.37 -6.59 1.81
C PRO A 12 3.90 -5.17 1.97
N LEU A 13 3.15 -4.29 2.63
CA LEU A 13 3.60 -2.93 2.86
C LEU A 13 4.80 -2.90 3.80
N GLN A 14 4.76 -3.69 4.85
CA GLN A 14 5.88 -3.77 5.78
C GLN A 14 7.15 -4.24 5.07
N LEU A 15 7.02 -5.24 4.21
CA LEU A 15 8.17 -5.74 3.47
C LEU A 15 8.77 -4.67 2.58
N GLU A 16 7.93 -3.87 1.93
CA GLU A 16 8.40 -2.76 1.09
C GLU A 16 9.13 -1.70 1.91
N LEU A 17 8.53 -1.32 3.04
CA LEU A 17 9.13 -0.31 3.90
C LEU A 17 10.45 -0.79 4.50
N LEU A 18 10.46 -2.04 4.98
CA LEU A 18 11.65 -2.60 5.60
C LEU A 18 12.77 -2.83 4.60
N TYR A 19 12.41 -3.07 3.34
CA TYR A 19 13.39 -3.24 2.28
C TYR A 19 14.29 -2.01 2.15
N SER A 20 13.76 -0.83 2.46
CA SER A 20 14.52 0.41 2.35
C SER A 20 15.43 0.70 3.54
N ALA A 21 15.38 -0.14 4.58
CA ALA A 21 16.23 0.07 5.75
C ALA A 21 17.71 0.02 5.37
N ARG A 22 18.50 0.88 5.97
CA ARG A 22 19.90 1.04 5.58
C ARG A 22 20.84 0.09 6.29
N GLY A 23 20.38 -0.65 7.28
CA GLY A 23 21.20 -1.62 7.99
C GLY A 23 20.43 -2.23 9.14
N PRO A 24 21.06 -3.11 9.91
CA PRO A 24 20.37 -3.84 10.99
C PRO A 24 19.73 -2.95 12.04
N ALA A 25 20.41 -1.87 12.44
CA ALA A 25 19.86 -0.98 13.46
C ALA A 25 18.63 -0.25 12.96
N ASP A 26 18.72 0.27 11.74
CA ASP A 26 17.60 0.97 11.10
C ASP A 26 16.42 0.03 10.91
N TYR A 27 16.70 -1.19 10.47
CA TYR A 27 15.68 -2.20 10.29
C TYR A 27 14.94 -2.48 11.60
N SER A 28 15.69 -2.65 12.69
CA SER A 28 15.09 -2.95 13.98
C SER A 28 14.18 -1.84 14.48
N VAL A 29 14.62 -0.60 14.33
CA VAL A 29 13.81 0.55 14.75
C VAL A 29 12.52 0.61 13.96
N LEU A 30 12.63 0.48 12.64
CA LEU A 30 11.45 0.55 11.78
C LEU A 30 10.49 -0.61 12.05
N ARG A 31 11.04 -1.82 12.23
CA ARG A 31 10.22 -2.99 12.54
C ARG A 31 9.43 -2.80 13.82
N GLU A 32 10.07 -2.23 14.84
CA GLU A 32 9.44 -1.98 16.12
C GLU A 32 8.30 -0.98 15.98
N GLU A 33 8.51 0.07 15.20
CA GLU A 33 7.46 1.06 14.99
C GLU A 33 6.26 0.46 14.26
N LEU A 34 6.50 -0.40 13.28
CA LEU A 34 5.43 -1.01 12.52
C LEU A 34 4.62 -1.97 13.36
N GLU A 35 5.24 -2.62 14.34
CA GLU A 35 4.53 -3.55 15.22
C GLU A 35 3.47 -2.88 16.06
N GLY A 36 3.53 -1.56 16.24
CA GLY A 36 2.54 -0.83 17.01
C GLY A 36 1.29 -0.48 16.23
N LEU A 37 1.24 -0.80 14.94
CA LEU A 37 0.11 -0.45 14.09
C LEU A 37 -0.84 -1.63 13.92
N VAL A 38 -2.09 -1.32 13.56
CA VAL A 38 -3.07 -2.36 13.28
C VAL A 38 -2.66 -3.10 12.02
N GLU A 39 -2.69 -4.42 12.08
CA GLU A 39 -2.33 -5.22 10.93
C GLU A 39 -3.56 -5.72 10.18
N LEU A 40 -3.58 -5.48 8.87
CA LEU A 40 -4.61 -5.99 7.98
C LEU A 40 -4.00 -7.17 7.21
N HIS A 41 -4.78 -8.22 7.05
CA HIS A 41 -4.26 -9.44 6.43
C HIS A 41 -4.74 -9.60 5.00
N ALA A 42 -3.88 -10.21 4.18
CA ALA A 42 -4.27 -10.62 2.85
C ALA A 42 -5.25 -11.79 2.98
N THR A 43 -6.40 -11.65 2.34
CA THR A 43 -7.43 -12.66 2.35
C THR A 43 -7.62 -13.16 0.91
N PRO A 44 -8.33 -14.29 0.72
CA PRO A 44 -8.64 -14.70 -0.65
C PRO A 44 -9.36 -13.62 -1.44
N ASP A 45 -10.22 -12.82 -0.78
CA ASP A 45 -10.90 -11.71 -1.44
C ASP A 45 -9.90 -10.64 -1.88
N ALA A 46 -8.90 -10.34 -1.06
CA ALA A 46 -7.88 -9.35 -1.42
C ALA A 46 -7.05 -9.85 -2.59
N GLU A 47 -6.71 -11.13 -2.61
CA GLU A 47 -5.95 -11.71 -3.71
C GLU A 47 -6.74 -11.61 -5.02
N ALA A 48 -8.03 -11.96 -4.97
CA ALA A 48 -8.88 -11.87 -6.15
C ALA A 48 -9.01 -10.43 -6.62
N GLU A 49 -9.14 -9.49 -5.68
CA GLU A 49 -9.24 -8.07 -6.02
C GLU A 49 -7.97 -7.56 -6.69
N ALA A 50 -6.81 -7.99 -6.21
CA ALA A 50 -5.54 -7.59 -6.81
C ALA A 50 -5.46 -8.04 -8.27
N LEU A 51 -5.87 -9.28 -8.53
CA LEU A 51 -5.87 -9.82 -9.88
C LEU A 51 -6.85 -9.08 -10.79
N ARG A 52 -8.04 -8.76 -10.28
CA ARG A 52 -9.03 -7.99 -11.04
C ARG A 52 -8.49 -6.61 -11.39
N THR A 53 -7.81 -5.97 -10.44
CA THR A 53 -7.25 -4.64 -10.66
C THR A 53 -6.18 -4.69 -11.74
N GLN A 54 -5.31 -5.69 -11.68
CA GLN A 54 -4.28 -5.84 -12.70
C GLN A 54 -4.91 -6.04 -14.08
N GLN A 55 -5.94 -6.86 -14.14
CA GLN A 55 -6.63 -7.11 -15.41
C GLN A 55 -7.24 -5.83 -15.97
N ALA A 56 -7.85 -5.02 -15.11
CA ALA A 56 -8.43 -3.75 -15.55
C ALA A 56 -7.34 -2.79 -16.05
N LEU A 57 -6.19 -2.77 -15.40
CA LEU A 57 -5.05 -1.97 -15.86
C LEU A 57 -4.52 -2.48 -17.19
N ALA A 58 -4.44 -3.79 -17.34
CA ALA A 58 -3.95 -4.40 -18.58
C ALA A 58 -4.83 -4.02 -19.76
N ALA A 59 -6.14 -3.93 -19.55
CA ALA A 59 -7.07 -3.54 -20.59
C ALA A 59 -6.78 -2.12 -21.10
N LYS A 60 -6.11 -1.31 -20.29
CA LYS A 60 -5.71 0.05 -20.67
C LYS A 60 -4.23 0.14 -21.02
N GLY A 61 -3.54 -0.99 -21.07
CA GLY A 61 -2.12 -1.00 -21.32
C GLY A 61 -1.28 -0.45 -20.18
N GLN A 62 -1.82 -0.42 -18.95
CA GLN A 62 -1.19 0.21 -17.80
C GLN A 62 -0.78 -0.77 -16.69
N HIS A 63 -0.81 -2.06 -16.99
CA HIS A 63 -0.55 -3.09 -15.97
C HIS A 63 0.90 -3.13 -15.49
N ARG A 64 1.81 -2.48 -16.18
CA ARG A 64 3.23 -2.45 -15.80
C ARG A 64 3.60 -1.18 -15.03
N GLY A 65 2.65 -0.31 -14.79
CA GLY A 65 2.89 0.89 -13.99
C GLY A 65 3.12 0.56 -12.53
N PRO A 66 2.07 0.10 -11.82
CA PRO A 66 2.23 -0.32 -10.43
C PRO A 66 2.95 -1.66 -10.37
N LYS A 67 3.74 -1.85 -9.31
CA LYS A 67 4.36 -3.15 -9.09
C LYS A 67 3.32 -4.14 -8.55
N PRO A 68 3.57 -5.45 -8.71
CA PRO A 68 2.63 -6.44 -8.16
C PRO A 68 2.35 -6.26 -6.68
N VAL A 69 3.36 -5.90 -5.87
CA VAL A 69 3.14 -5.69 -4.44
C VAL A 69 2.24 -4.49 -4.19
N ASP A 70 2.29 -3.46 -5.03
CA ASP A 70 1.41 -2.30 -4.90
C ASP A 70 -0.04 -2.70 -5.09
N LEU A 71 -0.30 -3.59 -6.04
CA LEU A 71 -1.65 -4.09 -6.30
C LEU A 71 -2.19 -4.84 -5.09
N LEU A 72 -1.34 -5.62 -4.46
CA LEU A 72 -1.76 -6.38 -3.29
C LEU A 72 -2.02 -5.47 -2.10
N ILE A 73 -1.16 -4.48 -1.87
CA ILE A 73 -1.35 -3.51 -0.80
C ILE A 73 -2.68 -2.78 -0.98
N ALA A 74 -2.94 -2.29 -2.19
CA ALA A 74 -4.17 -1.56 -2.48
C ALA A 74 -5.39 -2.46 -2.30
N ALA A 75 -5.30 -3.71 -2.74
CA ALA A 75 -6.41 -4.65 -2.62
C ALA A 75 -6.74 -4.96 -1.17
N ILE A 76 -5.71 -5.13 -0.33
CA ILE A 76 -5.91 -5.38 1.09
C ILE A 76 -6.64 -4.18 1.73
N ALA A 77 -6.19 -2.97 1.42
CA ALA A 77 -6.85 -1.77 1.93
C ALA A 77 -8.31 -1.73 1.50
N LYS A 78 -8.56 -2.03 0.23
CA LYS A 78 -9.90 -1.96 -0.32
C LYS A 78 -10.87 -2.93 0.34
N VAL A 79 -10.48 -4.20 0.47
CA VAL A 79 -11.39 -5.20 1.04
C VAL A 79 -11.61 -5.00 2.54
N HIS A 80 -10.70 -4.32 3.22
CA HIS A 80 -10.87 -4.00 4.64
C HIS A 80 -11.56 -2.66 4.85
N GLY A 81 -11.91 -1.96 3.79
CA GLY A 81 -12.56 -0.66 3.89
C GLY A 81 -11.63 0.43 4.42
N ALA A 82 -10.33 0.25 4.28
CA ALA A 82 -9.34 1.21 4.76
C ALA A 82 -8.97 2.21 3.68
N VAL A 83 -8.58 3.41 4.10
CA VAL A 83 -8.08 4.41 3.18
C VAL A 83 -6.64 4.03 2.80
N LEU A 84 -6.37 3.98 1.50
CA LEU A 84 -5.04 3.68 1.00
C LEU A 84 -4.17 4.92 1.15
N LEU A 85 -3.16 4.85 2.02
CA LEU A 85 -2.20 5.94 2.17
C LEU A 85 -0.98 5.65 1.31
N HIS A 86 -0.58 6.61 0.50
CA HIS A 86 0.54 6.39 -0.43
C HIS A 86 1.24 7.70 -0.74
N TYR A 87 2.41 7.59 -1.34
CA TYR A 87 3.17 8.75 -1.80
C TYR A 87 3.80 8.48 -3.18
N ASP A 88 3.24 7.51 -3.91
CA ASP A 88 3.72 7.14 -5.23
C ASP A 88 2.58 7.27 -6.24
N ARG A 89 2.84 8.00 -7.31
CA ARG A 89 1.82 8.24 -8.33
C ARG A 89 1.30 6.97 -9.00
N HIS A 90 2.04 5.87 -8.91
CA HIS A 90 1.57 4.60 -9.48
C HIS A 90 0.28 4.12 -8.80
N PHE A 91 0.08 4.50 -7.54
CA PHE A 91 -1.17 4.17 -6.86
C PHE A 91 -2.36 4.93 -7.44
N ASP A 92 -2.12 6.10 -8.06
CA ASP A 92 -3.20 6.84 -8.71
C ASP A 92 -3.81 6.03 -9.85
N LEU A 93 -3.00 5.25 -10.56
CA LEU A 93 -3.51 4.38 -11.63
C LEU A 93 -4.44 3.32 -11.05
N ILE A 94 -4.07 2.77 -9.91
CA ILE A 94 -4.90 1.77 -9.23
C ILE A 94 -6.23 2.39 -8.81
N VAL A 95 -6.17 3.56 -8.19
CA VAL A 95 -7.38 4.24 -7.71
C VAL A 95 -8.33 4.56 -8.85
N ARG A 96 -7.81 4.89 -10.02
CA ARG A 96 -8.66 5.18 -11.18
C ARG A 96 -9.50 4.01 -11.60
N VAL A 97 -9.01 2.79 -11.46
CA VAL A 97 -9.76 1.61 -11.87
C VAL A 97 -10.56 0.99 -10.73
N THR A 98 -10.17 1.23 -9.48
CA THR A 98 -10.87 0.65 -8.33
C THR A 98 -11.88 1.60 -7.70
N GLY A 99 -11.64 2.89 -7.80
CA GLY A 99 -12.48 3.88 -7.12
C GLY A 99 -12.35 3.87 -5.61
N GLN A 100 -11.36 3.16 -5.07
CA GLN A 100 -11.21 3.04 -3.62
C GLN A 100 -10.72 4.34 -2.99
N PRO A 101 -11.04 4.57 -1.70
CA PRO A 101 -10.56 5.78 -1.03
C PRO A 101 -9.05 5.74 -0.87
N ALA A 102 -8.40 6.85 -1.14
CA ALA A 102 -6.96 6.96 -1.07
C ALA A 102 -6.57 8.39 -0.76
N GLU A 103 -5.46 8.55 -0.07
CA GLU A 103 -4.91 9.87 0.25
C GLU A 103 -3.41 9.83 0.11
N TRP A 104 -2.85 10.93 -0.36
CA TRP A 104 -1.41 11.09 -0.35
C TRP A 104 -0.94 11.22 1.08
N LEU A 105 0.06 10.43 1.45
CA LEU A 105 0.62 10.45 2.80
C LEU A 105 1.20 11.81 3.11
N ALA A 106 1.84 12.43 2.12
CA ALA A 106 2.37 13.77 2.23
C ALA A 106 2.37 14.36 0.83
N ARG A 107 2.45 15.68 0.77
CA ARG A 107 2.55 16.30 -0.54
C ARG A 107 3.84 15.86 -1.20
N ARG A 108 3.75 15.65 -2.51
CA ARG A 108 4.90 15.23 -3.30
C ARG A 108 6.05 16.22 -3.10
N GLY A 109 7.23 15.69 -2.86
CA GLY A 109 8.41 16.53 -2.68
C GLY A 109 8.61 17.05 -1.27
N THR A 110 7.70 16.76 -0.34
CA THR A 110 7.82 17.22 1.04
C THR A 110 8.39 16.18 1.99
N LEU A 111 8.42 14.93 1.56
CA LEU A 111 9.03 13.87 2.34
C LEU A 111 10.54 13.96 2.12
N GLY A 112 11.24 14.12 3.20
CA GLY A 112 12.57 14.32 3.00
C GLY A 112 13.58 13.93 3.65
#